data_1256a3de112a468df028de49bbff619d
#
_entry.id   1256a3de112a468df028de49bbff619d
#
_cell.length_a   1.000
_cell.length_b   1.000
_cell.length_c   1.000
_cell.angle_alpha   90.00
_cell.angle_beta   90.00
_cell.angle_gamma   90.00
#
_symmetry.space_group_name_H-M   'P 1'
#
loop_
_entity.id
_entity.type
_entity.pdbx_description
1 polymer ?
#
loop_
_entity_poly.entity_id
_entity_poly.type
_entity_poly.pdbx_seq_one_letter_code
_entity_poly.pdbx_strand_id
1 'polypeptide(L)'
;KIIKKAKETMEIYAPLADRMGMNRIRDELEDLSFSVLNKPARELILNRLKFIKNNNEDTFKTIAAELIKLLEANGIFASITGREKTPFSIWRKIQNKKISLEQLTDIIGFRVLVNNVEDCYKALGLFHSKFPAIPGKFKDYISTPKINKYKSIHTSIIGPKKNRIEIQIRTHEMNEFAQRGIASHWKYKSSEKFSDLSWKEYDWLRDLVEIIETGNSPEHYYEFTKLQMFQENVFCF
;
A
#
# COMPACT_ATOMS: atom_id res chain seq x y z
N LYS A 1 1.40 -28.56 10.10
CA LYS A 1 0.15 -28.00 9.55
C LYS A 1 0.21 -26.46 9.46
N ILE A 2 0.58 -25.75 10.54
CA ILE A 2 0.64 -24.29 10.61
C ILE A 2 1.62 -23.69 9.57
N ILE A 3 2.84 -24.23 9.46
CA ILE A 3 3.85 -23.75 8.49
C ILE A 3 3.36 -23.91 7.05
N LYS A 4 2.72 -25.05 6.71
CA LYS A 4 2.14 -25.25 5.38
C LYS A 4 1.09 -24.19 5.06
N LYS A 5 0.19 -23.91 6.02
CA LYS A 5 -0.85 -22.89 5.87
C LYS A 5 -0.26 -21.48 5.71
N ALA A 6 0.78 -21.14 6.48
CA ALA A 6 1.45 -19.85 6.37
C ALA A 6 2.14 -19.66 5.00
N LYS A 7 2.77 -20.72 4.45
CA LYS A 7 3.34 -20.68 3.09
C LYS A 7 2.25 -20.48 2.03
N GLU A 8 1.18 -21.27 2.08
CA GLU A 8 0.02 -21.15 1.20
C GLU A 8 -0.58 -19.72 1.25
N THR A 9 -0.66 -19.13 2.44
CA THR A 9 -1.15 -17.76 2.61
C THR A 9 -0.24 -16.75 1.91
N MET A 10 1.08 -16.89 2.02
CA MET A 10 2.02 -15.99 1.37
C MET A 10 2.05 -16.15 -0.16
N GLU A 11 1.83 -17.37 -0.65
CA GLU A 11 1.93 -17.68 -2.07
C GLU A 11 0.62 -17.42 -2.83
N ILE A 12 -0.53 -17.49 -2.15
CA ILE A 12 -1.85 -17.40 -2.80
C ILE A 12 -2.68 -16.24 -2.23
N TYR A 13 -3.03 -16.31 -0.94
CA TYR A 13 -4.06 -15.41 -0.39
C TYR A 13 -3.59 -13.96 -0.27
N ALA A 14 -2.34 -13.72 0.10
CA ALA A 14 -1.80 -12.37 0.17
C ALA A 14 -1.65 -11.72 -1.22
N PRO A 15 -1.10 -12.38 -2.25
CA PRO A 15 -1.11 -11.88 -3.63
C PRO A 15 -2.52 -11.68 -4.19
N LEU A 16 -3.47 -12.57 -3.89
CA LEU A 16 -4.87 -12.42 -4.29
C LEU A 16 -5.49 -11.15 -3.69
N ALA A 17 -5.29 -10.92 -2.40
CA ALA A 17 -5.74 -9.72 -1.72
C ALA A 17 -5.10 -8.44 -2.33
N ASP A 18 -3.81 -8.49 -2.71
CA ASP A 18 -3.14 -7.38 -3.40
C ASP A 18 -3.77 -7.09 -4.76
N ARG A 19 -4.05 -8.13 -5.55
CA ARG A 19 -4.68 -8.01 -6.86
C ARG A 19 -6.10 -7.42 -6.76
N MET A 20 -6.82 -7.76 -5.70
CA MET A 20 -8.13 -7.19 -5.38
C MET A 20 -8.06 -5.77 -4.79
N GLY A 21 -6.87 -5.21 -4.62
CA GLY A 21 -6.66 -3.89 -4.00
C GLY A 21 -6.90 -3.85 -2.50
N MET A 22 -7.14 -5.00 -1.85
CA MET A 22 -7.44 -5.14 -0.42
C MET A 22 -6.16 -5.08 0.41
N ASN A 23 -5.46 -3.94 0.35
CA ASN A 23 -4.12 -3.81 0.93
C ASN A 23 -4.09 -4.07 2.44
N ARG A 24 -5.16 -3.74 3.18
CA ARG A 24 -5.24 -4.01 4.61
C ARG A 24 -5.21 -5.52 4.88
N ILE A 25 -6.00 -6.30 4.14
CA ILE A 25 -6.06 -7.76 4.29
C ILE A 25 -4.74 -8.38 3.86
N ARG A 26 -4.17 -7.94 2.73
CA ARG A 26 -2.84 -8.38 2.31
C ARG A 26 -1.79 -8.18 3.40
N ASP A 27 -1.71 -6.96 3.95
CA ASP A 27 -0.71 -6.60 4.95
C ASP A 27 -0.87 -7.45 6.23
N GLU A 28 -2.11 -7.75 6.63
CA GLU A 28 -2.41 -8.61 7.77
C GLU A 28 -2.03 -10.08 7.51
N LEU A 29 -2.39 -10.62 6.33
CA LEU A 29 -2.03 -11.98 5.92
C LEU A 29 -0.50 -12.16 5.82
N GLU A 30 0.19 -11.18 5.24
CA GLU A 30 1.66 -11.17 5.14
C GLU A 30 2.30 -11.16 6.54
N ASP A 31 1.83 -10.31 7.47
CA ASP A 31 2.42 -10.19 8.81
C ASP A 31 2.16 -11.43 9.67
N LEU A 32 0.94 -11.98 9.63
CA LEU A 32 0.60 -13.22 10.33
C LEU A 32 1.45 -14.40 9.82
N SER A 33 1.56 -14.53 8.51
CA SER A 33 2.37 -15.60 7.90
C SER A 33 3.86 -15.42 8.22
N PHE A 34 4.36 -14.19 8.18
CA PHE A 34 5.74 -13.86 8.54
C PHE A 34 6.05 -14.20 10.01
N SER A 35 5.08 -13.99 10.91
CA SER A 35 5.22 -14.37 12.33
C SER A 35 5.45 -15.86 12.54
N VAL A 36 4.96 -16.70 11.63
CA VAL A 36 5.13 -18.17 11.67
C VAL A 36 6.38 -18.59 10.92
N LEU A 37 6.63 -18.02 9.74
CA LEU A 37 7.70 -18.47 8.84
C LEU A 37 9.08 -17.96 9.25
N ASN A 38 9.16 -16.76 9.82
CA ASN A 38 10.43 -16.17 10.26
C ASN A 38 10.23 -15.27 11.49
N LYS A 39 9.82 -15.88 12.59
CA LYS A 39 9.58 -15.20 13.85
C LYS A 39 10.77 -14.36 14.34
N PRO A 40 12.03 -14.85 14.30
CA PRO A 40 13.18 -14.06 14.79
C PRO A 40 13.38 -12.77 14.00
N ALA A 41 13.30 -12.82 12.68
CA ALA A 41 13.44 -11.63 11.84
C ALA A 41 12.30 -10.62 12.08
N ARG A 42 11.07 -11.11 12.26
CA ARG A 42 9.92 -10.25 12.59
C ARG A 42 10.11 -9.54 13.94
N GLU A 43 10.53 -10.25 14.98
CA GLU A 43 10.75 -9.68 16.31
C GLU A 43 11.86 -8.61 16.29
N LEU A 44 12.96 -8.88 15.59
CA LEU A 44 14.06 -7.93 15.42
C LEU A 44 13.58 -6.63 14.76
N ILE A 45 12.79 -6.73 13.69
CA ILE A 45 12.23 -5.57 13.00
C ILE A 45 11.24 -4.81 13.91
N LEU A 46 10.36 -5.50 14.61
CA LEU A 46 9.42 -4.87 15.54
C LEU A 46 10.11 -4.11 16.66
N ASN A 47 11.16 -4.68 17.24
CA ASN A 47 11.95 -4.02 18.28
C ASN A 47 12.63 -2.74 17.74
N ARG A 48 13.16 -2.81 16.52
CA ARG A 48 13.76 -1.64 15.87
C ARG A 48 12.71 -0.56 15.56
N LEU A 49 11.53 -0.93 15.07
CA LEU A 49 10.45 0.02 14.83
C LEU A 49 9.99 0.71 16.12
N LYS A 50 9.83 -0.04 17.21
CA LYS A 50 9.48 0.51 18.54
C LYS A 50 10.55 1.50 19.01
N PHE A 51 11.83 1.14 18.90
CA PHE A 51 12.94 2.02 19.27
C PHE A 51 12.92 3.33 18.49
N ILE A 52 12.72 3.26 17.17
CA ILE A 52 12.67 4.45 16.31
C ILE A 52 11.45 5.30 16.64
N LYS A 53 10.28 4.69 16.85
CA LYS A 53 9.05 5.39 17.21
C LYS A 53 9.22 6.16 18.52
N ASN A 54 9.70 5.50 19.57
CA ASN A 54 9.87 6.10 20.88
C ASN A 54 10.87 7.28 20.86
N ASN A 55 11.96 7.13 20.09
CA ASN A 55 13.00 8.16 20.03
C ASN A 55 12.65 9.35 19.11
N ASN A 56 11.62 9.23 18.27
CA ASN A 56 11.29 10.23 17.26
C ASN A 56 9.83 10.72 17.34
N GLU A 57 9.08 10.37 18.37
CA GLU A 57 7.64 10.71 18.44
C GLU A 57 7.40 12.21 18.34
N ASP A 58 8.16 13.03 19.07
CA ASP A 58 8.06 14.48 19.00
C ASP A 58 8.48 15.04 17.64
N THR A 59 9.47 14.40 17.02
CA THR A 59 9.91 14.75 15.66
C THR A 59 8.80 14.47 14.64
N PHE A 60 8.11 13.33 14.76
CA PHE A 60 6.96 13.01 13.91
C PHE A 60 5.83 14.03 14.06
N LYS A 61 5.47 14.39 15.29
CA LYS A 61 4.43 15.38 15.56
C LYS A 61 4.81 16.76 15.01
N THR A 62 6.06 17.17 15.20
CA THR A 62 6.57 18.45 14.69
C THR A 62 6.53 18.53 13.17
N ILE A 63 6.97 17.47 12.49
CA ILE A 63 6.95 17.39 11.01
C ILE A 63 5.50 17.42 10.51
N ALA A 64 4.61 16.63 11.09
CA ALA A 64 3.20 16.61 10.69
C ALA A 64 2.56 17.98 10.83
N ALA A 65 2.80 18.67 11.96
CA ALA A 65 2.28 20.01 12.20
C ALA A 65 2.82 21.05 11.20
N GLU A 66 4.10 20.96 10.82
CA GLU A 66 4.68 21.87 9.81
C GLU A 66 4.09 21.63 8.41
N LEU A 67 3.90 20.36 8.02
CA LEU A 67 3.25 20.03 6.75
C LEU A 67 1.79 20.47 6.72
N ILE A 68 1.03 20.32 7.81
CA ILE A 68 -0.34 20.80 7.94
C ILE A 68 -0.39 22.31 7.78
N LYS A 69 0.42 23.06 8.55
CA LYS A 69 0.48 24.53 8.47
C LYS A 69 0.78 25.02 7.06
N LEU A 70 1.66 24.33 6.32
CA LEU A 70 1.97 24.68 4.95
C LEU A 70 0.74 24.56 4.04
N LEU A 71 -0.03 23.49 4.20
CA LEU A 71 -1.24 23.25 3.40
C LEU A 71 -2.35 24.25 3.77
N GLU A 72 -2.61 24.46 5.05
CA GLU A 72 -3.64 25.40 5.55
C GLU A 72 -3.35 26.85 5.10
N ALA A 73 -2.08 27.28 5.15
CA ALA A 73 -1.67 28.61 4.69
C ALA A 73 -1.93 28.82 3.19
N ASN A 74 -2.13 27.75 2.42
CA ASN A 74 -2.45 27.79 0.99
C ASN A 74 -3.90 27.35 0.70
N GLY A 75 -4.76 27.32 1.71
CA GLY A 75 -6.19 27.04 1.56
C GLY A 75 -6.51 25.57 1.30
N ILE A 76 -5.57 24.63 1.60
CA ILE A 76 -5.79 23.21 1.45
C ILE A 76 -6.08 22.58 2.79
N PHE A 77 -7.29 22.07 2.97
CA PHE A 77 -7.67 21.30 4.14
C PHE A 77 -7.24 19.85 3.98
N ALA A 78 -6.35 19.39 4.86
CA ALA A 78 -5.81 18.04 4.80
C ALA A 78 -5.72 17.40 6.18
N SER A 79 -5.88 16.09 6.24
CA SER A 79 -5.49 15.31 7.40
C SER A 79 -4.16 14.59 7.13
N ILE A 80 -3.24 14.69 8.08
CA ILE A 80 -1.92 14.05 7.97
C ILE A 80 -1.78 13.01 9.08
N THR A 81 -1.51 11.77 8.68
CA THR A 81 -1.31 10.65 9.61
C THR A 81 0.03 9.96 9.35
N GLY A 82 0.69 9.54 10.41
CA GLY A 82 1.88 8.69 10.27
C GLY A 82 1.53 7.36 9.60
N ARG A 83 2.37 6.92 8.68
CA ARG A 83 2.26 5.63 8.03
C ARG A 83 3.32 4.67 8.56
N GLU A 84 2.88 3.68 9.30
CA GLU A 84 3.77 2.60 9.72
C GLU A 84 3.91 1.57 8.59
N LYS A 85 5.14 1.12 8.35
CA LYS A 85 5.42 0.02 7.41
C LYS A 85 5.28 -1.30 8.15
N THR A 86 4.66 -2.29 7.49
CA THR A 86 4.53 -3.63 8.08
C THR A 86 5.90 -4.30 8.21
N PRO A 87 6.15 -5.13 9.23
CA PRO A 87 7.41 -5.84 9.41
C PRO A 87 7.80 -6.65 8.18
N PHE A 88 6.84 -7.32 7.52
CA PHE A 88 7.12 -8.08 6.31
C PHE A 88 7.55 -7.19 5.14
N SER A 89 6.92 -6.02 4.94
CA SER A 89 7.31 -5.09 3.87
C SER A 89 8.73 -4.56 4.06
N ILE A 90 9.15 -4.36 5.30
CA ILE A 90 10.51 -3.99 5.67
C ILE A 90 11.47 -5.14 5.38
N TRP A 91 11.13 -6.35 5.82
CA TRP A 91 11.91 -7.56 5.55
C TRP A 91 12.14 -7.76 4.05
N ARG A 92 11.08 -7.71 3.26
CA ARG A 92 11.16 -7.83 1.79
C ARG A 92 12.09 -6.77 1.17
N LYS A 93 12.02 -5.53 1.67
CA LYS A 93 12.89 -4.45 1.20
C LYS A 93 14.37 -4.70 1.53
N ILE A 94 14.65 -5.20 2.73
CA ILE A 94 16.01 -5.56 3.17
C ILE A 94 16.57 -6.67 2.27
N GLN A 95 15.79 -7.73 2.04
CA GLN A 95 16.22 -8.85 1.19
C GLN A 95 16.46 -8.41 -0.26
N ASN A 96 15.52 -7.67 -0.85
CA ASN A 96 15.62 -7.24 -2.25
C ASN A 96 16.75 -6.24 -2.50
N LYS A 97 17.04 -5.37 -1.54
CA LYS A 97 18.06 -4.34 -1.70
C LYS A 97 19.41 -4.72 -1.10
N LYS A 98 19.50 -5.86 -0.42
CA LYS A 98 20.70 -6.32 0.31
C LYS A 98 21.29 -5.24 1.23
N ILE A 99 20.41 -4.49 1.91
CA ILE A 99 20.79 -3.44 2.87
C ILE A 99 20.59 -3.93 4.30
N SER A 100 21.32 -3.35 5.25
CA SER A 100 21.11 -3.63 6.67
C SER A 100 19.88 -2.89 7.22
N LEU A 101 19.39 -3.33 8.37
CA LEU A 101 18.26 -2.70 9.06
C LEU A 101 18.58 -1.26 9.49
N GLU A 102 19.86 -0.97 9.80
CA GLU A 102 20.35 0.36 10.15
C GLU A 102 20.35 1.33 8.96
N GLN A 103 20.55 0.81 7.76
CA GLN A 103 20.56 1.58 6.51
C GLN A 103 19.15 1.94 6.02
N LEU A 104 18.11 1.46 6.69
CA LEU A 104 16.73 1.83 6.42
C LEU A 104 16.47 3.27 6.88
N THR A 105 16.64 4.20 5.97
CA THR A 105 16.42 5.64 6.22
C THR A 105 14.98 6.08 5.95
N ASP A 106 14.19 5.28 5.23
CA ASP A 106 12.79 5.59 4.82
C ASP A 106 11.78 5.09 5.87
N ILE A 107 12.01 5.38 7.15
CA ILE A 107 11.14 4.87 8.23
C ILE A 107 9.99 5.83 8.49
N ILE A 108 10.22 7.12 8.23
CA ILE A 108 9.21 8.17 8.42
C ILE A 108 8.36 8.23 7.16
N GLY A 109 7.11 7.85 7.27
CA GLY A 109 6.12 7.99 6.22
C GLY A 109 4.90 8.74 6.72
N PHE A 110 4.36 9.61 5.87
CA PHE A 110 3.10 10.30 6.12
C PHE A 110 2.10 10.00 5.02
N ARG A 111 0.84 9.94 5.43
CA ARG A 111 -0.30 9.93 4.54
C ARG A 111 -1.01 11.25 4.67
N VAL A 112 -1.15 11.94 3.54
CA VAL A 112 -1.85 13.20 3.42
C VAL A 112 -3.16 12.93 2.69
N LEU A 113 -4.28 13.17 3.36
CA LEU A 113 -5.61 13.02 2.79
C LEU A 113 -6.20 14.41 2.53
N VAL A 114 -6.62 14.63 1.30
CA VAL A 114 -7.24 15.86 0.81
C VAL A 114 -8.62 15.58 0.22
N ASN A 115 -9.38 16.62 -0.09
CA ASN A 115 -10.77 16.46 -0.52
C ASN A 115 -10.89 16.05 -1.99
N ASN A 116 -10.02 16.55 -2.87
CA ASN A 116 -10.13 16.33 -4.32
C ASN A 116 -8.75 16.11 -4.98
N VAL A 117 -8.77 15.72 -6.25
CA VAL A 117 -7.56 15.40 -7.03
C VAL A 117 -6.70 16.64 -7.26
N GLU A 118 -7.32 17.79 -7.48
CA GLU A 118 -6.61 19.05 -7.69
C GLU A 118 -5.76 19.41 -6.48
N ASP A 119 -6.31 19.26 -5.28
CA ASP A 119 -5.58 19.48 -4.03
C ASP A 119 -4.43 18.48 -3.84
N CYS A 120 -4.52 17.26 -4.39
CA CYS A 120 -3.38 16.33 -4.37
C CYS A 120 -2.17 16.91 -5.10
N TYR A 121 -2.38 17.49 -6.29
CA TYR A 121 -1.28 18.07 -7.09
C TYR A 121 -0.81 19.42 -6.53
N LYS A 122 -1.72 20.24 -5.99
CA LYS A 122 -1.35 21.48 -5.28
C LYS A 122 -0.48 21.16 -4.05
N ALA A 123 -0.87 20.18 -3.23
CA ALA A 123 -0.10 19.75 -2.07
C ALA A 123 1.30 19.23 -2.48
N LEU A 124 1.40 18.45 -3.55
CA LEU A 124 2.68 18.02 -4.10
C LEU A 124 3.57 19.21 -4.47
N GLY A 125 3.03 20.19 -5.21
CA GLY A 125 3.73 21.40 -5.61
C GLY A 125 4.25 22.20 -4.41
N LEU A 126 3.43 22.35 -3.36
CA LEU A 126 3.80 23.04 -2.12
C LEU A 126 4.93 22.30 -1.38
N PHE A 127 4.85 20.98 -1.29
CA PHE A 127 5.92 20.21 -0.64
C PHE A 127 7.24 20.30 -1.42
N HIS A 128 7.21 20.19 -2.74
CA HIS A 128 8.41 20.26 -3.58
C HIS A 128 9.00 21.68 -3.69
N SER A 129 8.18 22.72 -3.57
CA SER A 129 8.67 24.11 -3.54
C SER A 129 9.36 24.45 -2.23
N LYS A 130 8.92 23.85 -1.11
CA LYS A 130 9.49 24.13 0.21
C LYS A 130 10.62 23.17 0.61
N PHE A 131 10.58 21.92 0.16
CA PHE A 131 11.51 20.88 0.56
C PHE A 131 12.12 20.19 -0.67
N PRO A 132 13.44 19.95 -0.69
CA PRO A 132 14.08 19.22 -1.79
C PRO A 132 13.49 17.83 -1.96
N ALA A 133 13.03 17.51 -3.16
CA ALA A 133 12.57 16.18 -3.51
C ALA A 133 13.75 15.22 -3.73
N ILE A 134 13.60 13.96 -3.32
CA ILE A 134 14.62 12.93 -3.53
C ILE A 134 14.44 12.35 -4.93
N PRO A 135 15.46 12.45 -5.82
CA PRO A 135 15.37 11.93 -7.19
C PRO A 135 15.00 10.45 -7.25
N GLY A 136 14.19 10.09 -8.25
CA GLY A 136 13.76 8.70 -8.46
C GLY A 136 12.76 8.15 -7.42
N LYS A 137 12.25 9.00 -6.54
CA LYS A 137 11.25 8.62 -5.51
C LYS A 137 9.85 9.15 -5.77
N PHE A 138 9.68 9.88 -6.85
CA PHE A 138 8.36 10.35 -7.29
C PHE A 138 7.65 9.28 -8.11
N LYS A 139 6.36 9.04 -7.80
CA LYS A 139 5.48 8.17 -8.58
C LYS A 139 4.06 8.73 -8.55
N ASP A 140 3.49 8.94 -9.71
CA ASP A 140 2.11 9.39 -9.86
C ASP A 140 1.20 8.21 -10.25
N TYR A 141 0.53 7.66 -9.26
CA TYR A 141 -0.49 6.63 -9.45
C TYR A 141 -1.91 7.21 -9.54
N ILE A 142 -2.08 8.55 -9.60
CA ILE A 142 -3.36 9.18 -9.89
C ILE A 142 -3.55 9.22 -11.40
N SER A 143 -2.56 9.75 -12.14
CA SER A 143 -2.57 9.81 -13.60
C SER A 143 -2.40 8.42 -14.24
N THR A 144 -1.59 7.56 -13.62
CA THR A 144 -1.33 6.19 -14.10
C THR A 144 -1.57 5.19 -12.96
N PRO A 145 -2.83 4.79 -12.74
CA PRO A 145 -3.19 3.86 -11.66
C PRO A 145 -2.49 2.51 -11.81
N LYS A 146 -2.26 1.84 -10.69
CA LYS A 146 -1.78 0.45 -10.72
C LYS A 146 -2.86 -0.48 -11.29
N ILE A 147 -2.45 -1.68 -11.70
CA ILE A 147 -3.36 -2.73 -12.22
C ILE A 147 -4.51 -2.99 -11.23
N ASN A 148 -4.24 -2.97 -9.92
CA ASN A 148 -5.25 -3.13 -8.87
C ASN A 148 -6.03 -1.84 -8.55
N LYS A 149 -6.07 -0.86 -9.48
CA LYS A 149 -6.77 0.44 -9.35
C LYS A 149 -6.30 1.32 -8.18
N TYR A 150 -5.18 1.00 -7.57
CA TYR A 150 -4.60 1.85 -6.53
C TYR A 150 -4.22 3.22 -7.10
N LYS A 151 -4.68 4.29 -6.45
CA LYS A 151 -4.39 5.68 -6.79
C LYS A 151 -3.75 6.40 -5.61
N SER A 152 -2.65 7.09 -5.83
CA SER A 152 -1.97 7.95 -4.86
C SER A 152 -0.78 8.63 -5.53
N ILE A 153 -0.41 9.83 -5.11
CA ILE A 153 0.90 10.39 -5.42
C ILE A 153 1.87 9.94 -4.33
N HIS A 154 3.02 9.39 -4.73
CA HIS A 154 4.10 9.06 -3.82
C HIS A 154 5.28 9.97 -4.10
N THR A 155 5.81 10.60 -3.08
CA THR A 155 7.05 11.35 -3.15
C THR A 155 7.88 11.16 -1.90
N SER A 156 9.17 11.49 -1.98
CA SER A 156 10.04 11.56 -0.82
C SER A 156 10.80 12.88 -0.84
N ILE A 157 10.81 13.54 0.28
CA ILE A 157 11.44 14.85 0.45
C ILE A 157 12.49 14.81 1.57
N ILE A 158 13.40 15.78 1.57
CA ILE A 158 14.25 16.08 2.70
C ILE A 158 13.53 17.17 3.50
N GLY A 159 12.80 16.75 4.52
CA GLY A 159 12.00 17.63 5.34
C GLY A 159 12.78 18.27 6.49
N PRO A 160 12.07 18.80 7.48
CA PRO A 160 12.65 19.42 8.66
C PRO A 160 13.70 18.54 9.34
N LYS A 161 14.73 19.16 9.93
CA LYS A 161 15.86 18.47 10.58
C LYS A 161 16.61 17.48 9.67
N LYS A 162 16.56 17.67 8.33
CA LYS A 162 17.21 16.81 7.31
C LYS A 162 16.71 15.36 7.33
N ASN A 163 15.50 15.11 7.85
CA ASN A 163 14.89 13.79 7.82
C ASN A 163 14.38 13.45 6.41
N ARG A 164 14.60 12.20 5.98
CA ARG A 164 13.95 11.67 4.78
C ARG A 164 12.52 11.29 5.10
N ILE A 165 11.59 11.88 4.39
CA ILE A 165 10.15 11.73 4.61
C ILE A 165 9.52 11.17 3.35
N GLU A 166 8.87 10.01 3.45
CA GLU A 166 8.01 9.48 2.40
C GLU A 166 6.59 10.02 2.58
N ILE A 167 6.04 10.64 1.53
CA ILE A 167 4.68 11.20 1.57
C ILE A 167 3.82 10.49 0.55
N GLN A 168 2.64 10.04 0.98
CA GLN A 168 1.57 9.55 0.14
C GLN A 168 0.41 10.54 0.17
N ILE A 169 0.09 11.13 -0.98
CA ILE A 169 -1.00 12.11 -1.12
C ILE A 169 -2.12 11.45 -1.90
N ARG A 170 -3.35 11.52 -1.38
CA ARG A 170 -4.54 10.96 -2.02
C ARG A 170 -5.81 11.56 -1.44
N THR A 171 -6.93 11.40 -2.14
CA THR A 171 -8.23 11.80 -1.62
C THR A 171 -8.73 10.81 -0.57
N HIS A 172 -9.78 11.22 0.19
CA HIS A 172 -10.46 10.31 1.12
C HIS A 172 -11.02 9.07 0.40
N GLU A 173 -11.61 9.24 -0.78
CA GLU A 173 -12.12 8.15 -1.60
C GLU A 173 -11.01 7.18 -2.03
N MET A 174 -9.90 7.70 -2.56
CA MET A 174 -8.72 6.89 -2.92
C MET A 174 -8.17 6.14 -1.71
N ASN A 175 -8.25 6.74 -0.51
CA ASN A 175 -7.81 6.09 0.71
C ASN A 175 -8.73 4.92 1.10
N GLU A 176 -10.04 5.07 1.00
CA GLU A 176 -10.99 3.98 1.22
C GLU A 176 -10.75 2.83 0.25
N PHE A 177 -10.63 3.15 -1.04
CA PHE A 177 -10.31 2.15 -2.05
C PHE A 177 -8.96 1.47 -1.77
N ALA A 178 -7.93 2.22 -1.41
CA ALA A 178 -6.62 1.65 -1.10
C ALA A 178 -6.62 0.72 0.14
N GLN A 179 -7.59 0.87 1.05
CA GLN A 179 -7.73 0.00 2.22
C GLN A 179 -8.58 -1.24 1.95
N ARG A 180 -9.69 -1.08 1.24
CA ARG A 180 -10.75 -2.08 1.07
C ARG A 180 -10.76 -2.73 -0.31
N GLY A 181 -10.08 -2.11 -1.30
CA GLY A 181 -10.09 -2.60 -2.68
C GLY A 181 -11.50 -2.67 -3.25
N ILE A 182 -11.77 -3.74 -3.98
CA ILE A 182 -13.06 -4.02 -4.60
C ILE A 182 -14.21 -4.01 -3.58
N ALA A 183 -13.95 -4.42 -2.34
CA ALA A 183 -14.96 -4.44 -1.29
C ALA A 183 -15.50 -3.04 -0.90
N SER A 184 -14.81 -1.95 -1.27
CA SER A 184 -15.34 -0.60 -1.11
C SER A 184 -16.57 -0.34 -1.98
N HIS A 185 -16.61 -0.92 -3.18
CA HIS A 185 -17.75 -0.79 -4.09
C HIS A 185 -18.97 -1.62 -3.66
N TRP A 186 -18.75 -2.75 -2.98
CA TRP A 186 -19.85 -3.60 -2.52
C TRP A 186 -20.71 -2.93 -1.44
N LYS A 187 -20.14 -2.07 -0.63
CA LYS A 187 -20.86 -1.39 0.45
C LYS A 187 -21.82 -0.29 -0.07
N TYR A 188 -21.50 0.32 -1.20
CA TYR A 188 -22.32 1.40 -1.80
C TYR A 188 -23.46 0.87 -2.68
N LYS A 189 -23.36 -0.36 -3.19
CA LYS A 189 -24.30 -0.94 -4.17
C LYS A 189 -25.16 -2.08 -3.63
N SER A 190 -25.38 -2.15 -2.32
CA SER A 190 -26.30 -3.15 -1.72
C SER A 190 -27.76 -2.98 -2.12
N SER A 191 -28.13 -1.94 -2.91
CA SER A 191 -29.49 -1.66 -3.38
C SER A 191 -29.67 -1.71 -4.90
N GLU A 192 -28.63 -1.81 -5.70
CA GLU A 192 -28.74 -1.90 -7.16
C GLU A 192 -28.13 -3.21 -7.68
N LYS A 193 -28.85 -3.86 -8.59
CA LYS A 193 -28.50 -5.16 -9.16
C LYS A 193 -27.05 -5.19 -9.65
N PHE A 194 -26.37 -6.28 -9.43
CA PHE A 194 -25.00 -6.64 -9.83
C PHE A 194 -24.67 -6.43 -11.33
N SER A 195 -25.62 -5.92 -12.13
CA SER A 195 -25.54 -5.80 -13.59
C SER A 195 -24.72 -4.62 -14.13
N ASP A 196 -24.33 -3.64 -13.30
CA ASP A 196 -23.68 -2.40 -13.76
C ASP A 196 -22.20 -2.21 -13.36
N LEU A 197 -21.60 -3.17 -12.66
CA LEU A 197 -20.17 -3.26 -12.65
C LEU A 197 -19.71 -3.68 -14.05
N SER A 198 -18.84 -2.88 -14.68
CA SER A 198 -18.17 -3.31 -15.90
C SER A 198 -17.29 -4.51 -15.56
N TRP A 199 -17.88 -5.70 -15.57
CA TRP A 199 -17.22 -6.99 -15.28
C TRP A 199 -15.96 -7.20 -16.13
N LYS A 200 -15.86 -6.52 -17.27
CA LYS A 200 -14.66 -6.49 -18.12
C LYS A 200 -13.38 -6.15 -17.34
N GLU A 201 -13.49 -5.37 -16.26
CA GLU A 201 -12.32 -5.03 -15.44
C GLU A 201 -11.94 -6.12 -14.43
N TYR A 202 -12.83 -7.08 -14.20
CA TYR A 202 -12.66 -8.17 -13.23
C TYR A 202 -12.96 -9.55 -13.85
N ASP A 203 -12.76 -9.68 -15.17
CA ASP A 203 -12.98 -10.95 -15.88
C ASP A 203 -12.23 -12.12 -15.23
N TRP A 204 -11.02 -11.88 -14.75
CA TRP A 204 -10.24 -12.86 -14.02
C TRP A 204 -10.90 -13.34 -12.72
N LEU A 205 -11.68 -12.50 -12.05
CA LEU A 205 -12.41 -12.88 -10.82
C LEU A 205 -13.62 -13.74 -11.17
N ARG A 206 -14.30 -13.43 -12.27
CA ARG A 206 -15.38 -14.26 -12.79
C ARG A 206 -14.86 -15.65 -13.19
N ASP A 207 -13.75 -15.69 -13.92
CA ASP A 207 -13.10 -16.94 -14.32
C ASP A 207 -12.69 -17.76 -13.09
N LEU A 208 -12.19 -17.10 -12.03
CA LEU A 208 -11.87 -17.75 -10.77
C LEU A 208 -13.11 -18.34 -10.08
N VAL A 209 -14.23 -17.60 -10.05
CA VAL A 209 -15.49 -18.06 -9.46
C VAL A 209 -16.04 -19.24 -10.27
N GLU A 210 -16.03 -19.17 -11.60
CA GLU A 210 -16.48 -20.25 -12.48
C GLU A 210 -15.68 -21.54 -12.27
N ILE A 211 -14.36 -21.42 -12.07
CA ILE A 211 -13.51 -22.57 -11.78
C ILE A 211 -13.86 -23.16 -10.38
N ILE A 212 -14.14 -22.32 -9.39
CA ILE A 212 -14.56 -22.76 -8.07
C ILE A 212 -15.90 -23.50 -8.13
N GLU A 213 -16.85 -23.02 -8.93
CA GLU A 213 -18.17 -23.61 -9.09
C GLU A 213 -18.15 -24.92 -9.87
N THR A 214 -17.25 -25.08 -10.84
CA THR A 214 -17.15 -26.28 -11.69
C THR A 214 -16.49 -27.49 -11.00
N GLY A 215 -16.02 -27.36 -9.75
CA GLY A 215 -15.68 -28.49 -8.87
C GLY A 215 -14.43 -29.29 -9.24
N ASN A 216 -13.49 -28.70 -9.93
CA ASN A 216 -12.19 -29.33 -10.23
C ASN A 216 -11.32 -29.50 -8.96
N SER A 217 -10.28 -30.36 -9.03
CA SER A 217 -9.46 -30.70 -7.85
C SER A 217 -8.74 -29.48 -7.23
N PRO A 218 -8.47 -29.49 -5.91
CA PRO A 218 -7.77 -28.39 -5.23
C PRO A 218 -6.40 -28.05 -5.83
N GLU A 219 -5.72 -29.01 -6.43
CA GLU A 219 -4.44 -28.82 -7.11
C GLU A 219 -4.58 -27.98 -8.38
N HIS A 220 -5.64 -28.17 -9.16
CA HIS A 220 -5.96 -27.36 -10.35
C HIS A 220 -6.25 -25.90 -9.98
N TYR A 221 -6.95 -25.66 -8.85
CA TYR A 221 -7.17 -24.29 -8.35
C TYR A 221 -5.87 -23.58 -8.02
N TYR A 222 -4.95 -24.30 -7.39
CA TYR A 222 -3.66 -23.77 -7.00
C TYR A 222 -2.85 -23.32 -8.23
N GLU A 223 -2.71 -24.19 -9.22
CA GLU A 223 -1.94 -23.89 -10.44
C GLU A 223 -2.58 -22.79 -11.28
N PHE A 224 -3.90 -22.84 -11.47
CA PHE A 224 -4.60 -21.82 -12.25
C PHE A 224 -4.53 -20.45 -11.59
N THR A 225 -4.79 -20.37 -10.28
CA THR A 225 -4.69 -19.11 -9.53
C THR A 225 -3.27 -18.55 -9.59
N LYS A 226 -2.26 -19.41 -9.50
CA LYS A 226 -0.86 -19.04 -9.64
C LYS A 226 -0.54 -18.52 -11.05
N LEU A 227 -0.97 -19.19 -12.10
CA LEU A 227 -0.78 -18.75 -13.48
C LEU A 227 -1.46 -17.40 -13.76
N GLN A 228 -2.69 -17.21 -13.30
CA GLN A 228 -3.42 -15.95 -13.47
C GLN A 228 -2.81 -14.80 -12.66
N MET A 229 -2.22 -15.07 -11.51
CA MET A 229 -1.55 -14.04 -10.69
C MET A 229 -0.24 -13.54 -11.28
N PHE A 230 0.44 -14.36 -12.10
CA PHE A 230 1.75 -14.04 -12.68
C PHE A 230 1.68 -13.67 -14.17
N GLN A 231 0.50 -13.40 -14.72
CA GLN A 231 0.41 -12.81 -16.06
C GLN A 231 0.99 -11.40 -16.03
N GLU A 232 2.23 -11.27 -16.47
CA GLU A 232 2.87 -9.98 -16.72
C GLU A 232 2.33 -9.42 -18.04
N ASN A 233 1.68 -8.25 -17.97
CA ASN A 233 1.35 -7.52 -19.19
C ASN A 233 2.63 -6.87 -19.72
N VAL A 234 3.10 -7.32 -20.87
CA VAL A 234 4.18 -6.69 -21.61
C VAL A 234 3.58 -5.56 -22.43
N PHE A 235 3.99 -4.32 -22.16
CA PHE A 235 3.66 -3.19 -23.02
C PHE A 235 4.64 -3.21 -24.20
N CYS A 236 4.13 -3.44 -25.41
CA CYS A 236 4.88 -3.18 -26.66
C CYS A 236 4.66 -1.70 -27.02
N PHE A 237 5.75 -0.94 -27.09
CA PHE A 237 5.76 0.45 -27.61
C PHE A 237 6.14 0.44 -29.09
#